data_de3f479f77a4ffe1619e8f71047c75e7
#
_entry.id   de3f479f77a4ffe1619e8f71047c75e7
#
_cell.length_a   1.000
_cell.length_b   1.000
_cell.length_c   1.000
_cell.angle_alpha   90.00
_cell.angle_beta   90.00
_cell.angle_gamma   90.00
#
_symmetry.space_group_name_H-M   'P 1'
#
loop_
_entity.id
_entity.type
_entity.pdbx_description
1 polymer ?
#
loop_
_entity_poly.entity_id
_entity_poly.type
_entity_poly.pdbx_seq_one_letter_code
_entity_poly.pdbx_strand_id
1 'polypeptide(L)'
;CRSAEXRVCTVTRLRRYSEIFDEAYGSTLDQLPLWFDMQTSDSFEERRGSEGELPRWTAFGGALSYTQFYEQYNAVATHIEFTQAYRMARSLVDDDLTGIMSTDRYRKMVDAAVRTRQAHGARLWNFMAS
;
A
#
# COMPACT_ATOMS: atom_id res chain seq x y z
N CYS A 1 33.64 12.47 12.34
CA CYS A 1 33.78 12.65 10.86
C CYS A 1 34.19 14.08 10.52
N ARG A 2 35.33 14.26 9.85
CA ARG A 2 35.77 15.56 9.34
C ARG A 2 35.03 15.93 8.04
N SER A 3 35.06 17.18 7.63
CA SER A 3 34.10 17.79 6.70
C SER A 3 33.84 17.07 5.37
N ALA A 4 34.86 16.52 4.71
CA ALA A 4 34.65 15.74 3.48
C ALA A 4 34.18 14.32 3.77
N GLU A 5 34.70 13.75 4.85
CA GLU A 5 34.29 12.45 5.34
C GLU A 5 32.88 12.42 5.94
N UNK A 6 32.50 13.38 6.23
CA UNK A 6 31.35 13.45 6.71
C UNK A 6 30.30 13.29 5.84
N ARG A 7 30.39 13.89 4.82
CA ARG A 7 29.36 13.67 3.79
C ARG A 7 29.23 12.18 3.43
N VAL A 8 30.35 11.52 3.23
CA VAL A 8 30.38 10.09 2.94
C VAL A 8 29.77 9.29 4.10
N CYS A 9 30.14 9.65 5.33
CA CYS A 9 29.62 9.01 6.54
C CYS A 9 28.10 9.17 6.67
N THR A 10 27.59 10.37 6.36
CA THR A 10 26.13 10.65 6.41
C THR A 10 25.37 9.84 5.34
N VAL A 11 25.90 9.80 4.12
CA VAL A 11 25.26 9.04 3.01
C VAL A 11 25.24 7.55 3.33
N THR A 12 26.33 7.02 3.88
CA THR A 12 26.42 5.60 4.26
C THR A 12 25.42 5.27 5.37
N ARG A 13 25.26 6.17 6.36
CA ARG A 13 24.27 5.99 7.43
C ARG A 13 22.85 6.01 6.89
N LEU A 14 22.54 6.97 6.00
CA LEU A 14 21.21 7.06 5.39
C LEU A 14 20.86 5.80 4.59
N ARG A 15 21.82 5.27 3.84
CA ARG A 15 21.65 4.02 3.09
C ARG A 15 21.34 2.86 4.05
N ARG A 16 22.08 2.77 5.14
CA ARG A 16 21.87 1.74 6.15
C ARG A 16 20.46 1.85 6.78
N TYR A 17 19.99 3.08 7.00
CA TYR A 17 18.65 3.29 7.56
C TYR A 17 17.55 2.83 6.60
N SER A 18 17.70 3.07 5.30
CA SER A 18 16.73 2.58 4.32
C SER A 18 16.72 1.05 4.24
N GLU A 19 17.90 0.43 4.33
CA GLU A 19 18.03 -1.03 4.36
C GLU A 19 17.33 -1.62 5.59
N ILE A 20 17.52 -1.01 6.76
CA ILE A 20 16.84 -1.43 8.00
C ILE A 20 15.32 -1.30 7.84
N PHE A 21 14.85 -0.20 7.25
CA PHE A 21 13.42 0.01 7.02
C PHE A 21 12.85 -1.07 6.08
N ASP A 22 13.53 -1.31 4.97
CA ASP A 22 13.07 -2.28 3.97
C ASP A 22 13.04 -3.70 4.55
N GLU A 23 14.07 -4.07 5.32
CA GLU A 23 14.14 -5.37 5.99
C GLU A 23 13.02 -5.52 7.02
N ALA A 24 12.81 -4.50 7.85
CA ALA A 24 11.76 -4.51 8.86
C ALA A 24 10.37 -4.56 8.23
N TYR A 25 10.16 -3.81 7.14
CA TYR A 25 8.87 -3.81 6.42
C TYR A 25 8.59 -5.20 5.82
N GLY A 26 9.60 -5.82 5.23
CA GLY A 26 9.45 -7.15 4.64
C GLY A 26 9.23 -8.25 5.67
N SER A 27 9.73 -8.07 6.90
CA SER A 27 9.59 -9.07 7.97
C SER A 27 8.32 -8.89 8.81
N THR A 28 7.67 -7.72 8.75
CA THR A 28 6.46 -7.46 9.53
C THR A 28 5.26 -8.16 8.90
N LEU A 29 4.50 -8.87 9.74
CA LEU A 29 3.35 -9.63 9.29
C LEU A 29 2.22 -8.72 8.81
N ASP A 30 1.83 -8.89 7.56
CA ASP A 30 0.70 -8.18 6.97
C ASP A 30 -0.49 -9.13 6.89
N GLN A 31 -1.61 -8.75 7.49
CA GLN A 31 -2.81 -9.57 7.54
C GLN A 31 -3.75 -9.36 6.33
N LEU A 32 -3.51 -8.31 5.55
CA LEU A 32 -4.40 -8.00 4.43
C LEU A 32 -4.52 -9.11 3.37
N PRO A 33 -3.44 -9.83 3.00
CA PRO A 33 -3.58 -10.91 2.03
C PRO A 33 -4.49 -12.06 2.47
N LEU A 34 -4.78 -12.17 3.78
CA LEU A 34 -5.70 -13.18 4.29
C LEU A 34 -7.17 -12.84 3.97
N TRP A 35 -7.47 -11.57 3.77
CA TRP A 35 -8.83 -11.07 3.61
C TRP A 35 -9.13 -10.50 2.23
N PHE A 36 -8.09 -10.10 1.50
CA PHE A 36 -8.22 -9.43 0.21
C PHE A 36 -7.35 -10.09 -0.84
N ASP A 37 -7.86 -10.10 -2.08
CA ASP A 37 -7.07 -10.47 -3.25
C ASP A 37 -6.16 -9.29 -3.60
N MET A 38 -4.87 -9.45 -3.36
CA MET A 38 -3.89 -8.37 -3.53
C MET A 38 -3.44 -8.31 -4.98
N GLN A 39 -3.67 -7.18 -5.62
CA GLN A 39 -3.28 -6.95 -7.00
C GLN A 39 -2.39 -5.71 -7.10
N THR A 40 -1.52 -5.69 -8.09
CA THR A 40 -0.61 -4.57 -8.35
C THR A 40 -1.18 -3.71 -9.48
N SER A 41 -1.08 -2.41 -9.34
CA SER A 41 -1.53 -1.46 -10.35
C SER A 41 -0.45 -0.42 -10.61
N ASP A 42 -0.28 -0.07 -11.89
CA ASP A 42 0.66 0.97 -12.32
C ASP A 42 -0.07 2.26 -12.70
N SER A 43 -1.39 2.32 -12.52
CA SER A 43 -2.22 3.45 -12.91
C SER A 43 -2.63 4.28 -11.69
N PHE A 44 -2.93 5.55 -11.91
CA PHE A 44 -3.44 6.43 -10.87
C PHE A 44 -4.82 5.96 -10.38
N GLU A 45 -5.65 5.44 -11.27
CA GLU A 45 -6.97 4.90 -10.93
C GLU A 45 -7.23 3.62 -11.71
N GLU A 46 -7.97 2.73 -11.12
CA GLU A 46 -8.44 1.52 -11.74
C GLU A 46 -9.95 1.62 -11.97
N ARG A 47 -10.35 1.35 -13.20
CA ARG A 47 -11.76 1.34 -13.58
C ARG A 47 -12.20 -0.08 -13.90
N ARG A 48 -13.26 -0.53 -13.27
CA ARG A 48 -13.83 -1.85 -13.53
C ARG A 48 -15.29 -1.70 -13.89
N GLY A 49 -15.62 -2.18 -15.08
CA GLY A 49 -17.01 -2.24 -15.55
C GLY A 49 -17.59 -3.61 -15.26
N SER A 50 -18.89 -3.64 -15.04
CA SER A 50 -19.64 -4.87 -14.91
C SER A 50 -20.63 -4.97 -16.06
N GLU A 51 -20.69 -6.13 -16.68
CA GLU A 51 -21.71 -6.43 -17.68
C GLU A 51 -22.92 -7.05 -16.99
N GLY A 52 -24.11 -6.67 -17.42
CA GLY A 52 -25.35 -7.24 -16.92
C GLY A 52 -25.53 -8.68 -17.37
N GLU A 53 -26.36 -9.42 -16.64
CA GLU A 53 -26.68 -10.79 -17.03
C GLU A 53 -27.48 -10.80 -18.34
N LEU A 54 -27.15 -11.76 -19.19
CA LEU A 54 -27.95 -12.01 -20.38
C LEU A 54 -29.29 -12.64 -19.99
N PRO A 55 -30.38 -12.31 -20.69
CA PRO A 55 -31.65 -12.97 -20.44
C PRO A 55 -31.56 -14.47 -20.75
N ARG A 56 -32.48 -15.24 -20.17
CA ARG A 56 -32.54 -16.68 -20.39
C ARG A 56 -32.83 -16.97 -21.86
N TRP A 57 -32.29 -18.06 -22.34
CA TRP A 57 -32.53 -18.50 -23.69
C TRP A 57 -34.01 -18.85 -23.87
N THR A 58 -34.59 -18.39 -24.97
CA THR A 58 -35.96 -18.70 -25.31
C THR A 58 -36.02 -19.89 -26.27
N ALA A 59 -37.14 -20.59 -26.29
CA ALA A 59 -37.35 -21.69 -27.22
C ALA A 59 -37.32 -21.17 -28.66
N PHE A 60 -36.71 -21.94 -29.53
CA PHE A 60 -36.58 -21.55 -30.94
C PHE A 60 -37.96 -21.60 -31.64
N GLY A 61 -38.43 -20.45 -32.10
CA GLY A 61 -39.69 -20.31 -32.80
C GLY A 61 -39.54 -19.98 -34.28
N GLY A 62 -38.40 -20.29 -34.89
CA GLY A 62 -38.17 -20.04 -36.31
C GLY A 62 -37.33 -18.81 -36.62
N ALA A 63 -37.13 -17.92 -35.64
CA ALA A 63 -36.28 -16.73 -35.80
C ALA A 63 -35.35 -16.58 -34.61
N LEU A 64 -34.15 -16.08 -34.88
CA LEU A 64 -33.17 -15.81 -33.83
C LEU A 64 -33.41 -14.44 -33.21
N SER A 65 -33.45 -14.40 -31.89
CA SER A 65 -33.53 -13.14 -31.15
C SER A 65 -32.11 -12.70 -30.81
N TYR A 66 -31.80 -11.45 -31.09
CA TYR A 66 -30.49 -10.87 -30.81
C TYR A 66 -30.56 -10.11 -29.49
N THR A 67 -29.59 -10.34 -28.62
CA THR A 67 -29.49 -9.70 -27.32
C THR A 67 -28.20 -8.88 -27.29
N GLN A 68 -28.27 -7.70 -26.73
CA GLN A 68 -27.09 -6.82 -26.55
C GLN A 68 -26.58 -6.92 -25.13
N PHE A 69 -25.28 -6.76 -24.98
CA PHE A 69 -24.65 -6.65 -23.68
C PHE A 69 -24.78 -5.21 -23.20
N TYR A 70 -25.19 -5.05 -21.96
CA TYR A 70 -25.33 -3.73 -21.34
C TYR A 70 -24.33 -3.60 -20.21
N GLU A 71 -23.64 -2.46 -20.19
CA GLU A 71 -22.81 -2.08 -19.03
C GLU A 71 -23.74 -1.81 -17.84
N GLN A 72 -23.54 -2.53 -16.75
CA GLN A 72 -24.42 -2.41 -15.59
C GLN A 72 -23.93 -1.31 -14.64
N TYR A 73 -22.64 -1.32 -14.30
CA TYR A 73 -22.07 -0.25 -13.48
C TYR A 73 -20.56 -0.14 -13.72
N ASN A 74 -20.04 1.03 -13.43
CA ASN A 74 -18.61 1.31 -13.47
C ASN A 74 -18.14 1.63 -12.06
N ALA A 75 -17.19 0.87 -11.57
CA ALA A 75 -16.52 1.15 -10.30
C ALA A 75 -15.15 1.78 -10.58
N VAL A 76 -14.88 2.89 -9.90
CA VAL A 76 -13.60 3.59 -10.03
C VAL A 76 -12.91 3.55 -8.67
N ALA A 77 -11.72 2.95 -8.63
CA ALA A 77 -10.88 2.93 -7.45
C ALA A 77 -9.69 3.86 -7.67
N THR A 78 -9.62 4.93 -6.87
CA THR A 78 -8.53 5.90 -6.94
C THR A 78 -7.51 5.58 -5.86
N HIS A 79 -6.24 5.55 -6.23
CA HIS A 79 -5.16 5.26 -5.29
C HIS A 79 -4.95 6.44 -4.34
N ILE A 80 -4.76 6.14 -3.07
CA ILE A 80 -4.49 7.12 -2.02
C ILE A 80 -3.06 6.92 -1.54
N GLU A 81 -2.29 8.00 -1.54
CA GLU A 81 -0.91 7.97 -1.08
C GLU A 81 -0.86 8.35 0.40
N PHE A 82 -0.24 7.51 1.21
CA PHE A 82 0.01 7.77 2.62
C PHE A 82 1.50 8.05 2.80
N THR A 83 1.81 9.19 3.41
CA THR A 83 3.20 9.60 3.63
C THR A 83 3.42 9.97 5.08
N GLN A 84 4.61 9.74 5.57
CA GLN A 84 5.03 10.16 6.89
C GLN A 84 6.51 10.49 6.85
N ALA A 85 6.89 11.56 7.53
CA ALA A 85 8.29 11.96 7.67
C ALA A 85 8.55 12.39 9.10
N TYR A 86 9.78 12.22 9.54
CA TYR A 86 10.18 12.78 10.82
C TYR A 86 11.54 13.43 10.71
N ARG A 87 11.76 14.39 11.57
CA ARG A 87 12.97 15.19 11.57
C ARG A 87 13.81 14.85 12.79
N MET A 88 15.10 14.77 12.61
CA MET A 88 16.03 14.44 13.66
C MET A 88 17.20 15.44 13.66
N ALA A 89 17.57 15.94 14.84
CA ALA A 89 18.68 16.85 14.95
C ALA A 89 20.00 16.12 14.64
N ARG A 90 20.88 16.78 13.91
CA ARG A 90 22.17 16.19 13.51
C ARG A 90 23.02 15.83 14.73
N SER A 91 23.01 16.70 15.74
CA SER A 91 23.75 16.44 16.99
C SER A 91 23.30 15.13 17.65
N LEU A 92 21.99 14.85 17.61
CA LEU A 92 21.44 13.62 18.19
C LEU A 92 21.95 12.38 17.46
N VAL A 93 22.07 12.46 16.13
CA VAL A 93 22.59 11.36 15.31
C VAL A 93 24.07 11.14 15.58
N ASP A 94 24.83 12.24 15.71
CA ASP A 94 26.27 12.17 15.91
C ASP A 94 26.62 11.68 17.33
N ASP A 95 25.78 11.99 18.31
CA ASP A 95 26.01 11.65 19.73
C ASP A 95 25.36 10.31 20.13
N ASP A 96 24.67 9.61 19.22
CA ASP A 96 24.00 8.34 19.51
C ASP A 96 25.01 7.21 19.66
N LEU A 97 25.51 7.06 20.88
CA LEU A 97 26.52 6.05 21.21
C LEU A 97 25.93 4.64 21.33
N THR A 98 24.61 4.53 21.54
CA THR A 98 23.96 3.24 21.76
C THR A 98 23.28 2.68 20.51
N GLY A 99 23.05 3.50 19.49
CA GLY A 99 22.37 3.09 18.27
C GLY A 99 20.87 2.85 18.41
N ILE A 100 20.33 3.04 19.62
CA ILE A 100 18.91 2.80 19.93
C ILE A 100 18.03 3.77 19.15
N MET A 101 18.50 5.01 19.02
CA MET A 101 17.74 6.09 18.38
C MET A 101 17.42 5.80 16.91
N SER A 102 18.33 5.11 16.22
CA SER A 102 18.15 4.84 14.79
C SER A 102 17.29 3.59 14.52
N THR A 103 17.57 2.49 15.21
CA THR A 103 16.93 1.20 14.89
C THR A 103 15.49 1.13 15.38
N ASP A 104 15.22 1.51 16.63
CA ASP A 104 13.87 1.45 17.20
C ASP A 104 12.90 2.40 16.53
N ARG A 105 13.35 3.60 16.17
CA ARG A 105 12.50 4.58 15.52
C ARG A 105 12.05 4.11 14.14
N TYR A 106 12.96 3.48 13.39
CA TYR A 106 12.62 2.96 12.06
C TYR A 106 11.65 1.78 12.14
N ARG A 107 11.81 0.92 13.14
CA ARG A 107 10.86 -0.16 13.39
C ARG A 107 9.47 0.38 13.73
N LYS A 108 9.41 1.42 14.56
CA LYS A 108 8.15 2.08 14.91
C LYS A 108 7.49 2.72 13.69
N MET A 109 8.29 3.27 12.76
CA MET A 109 7.76 3.80 11.49
C MET A 109 7.16 2.68 10.64
N VAL A 110 7.83 1.54 10.55
CA VAL A 110 7.33 0.38 9.80
C VAL A 110 6.02 -0.12 10.41
N ASP A 111 5.97 -0.25 11.74
CA ASP A 111 4.76 -0.68 12.45
C ASP A 111 3.60 0.28 12.19
N ALA A 112 3.89 1.58 12.15
CA ALA A 112 2.88 2.60 11.86
C ALA A 112 2.38 2.48 10.42
N ALA A 113 3.26 2.22 9.46
CA ALA A 113 2.90 2.04 8.05
C ALA A 113 2.00 0.83 7.87
N VAL A 114 2.36 -0.31 8.47
CA VAL A 114 1.57 -1.55 8.38
C VAL A 114 0.20 -1.35 9.06
N ARG A 115 0.17 -0.71 10.23
CA ARG A 115 -1.10 -0.43 10.92
C ARG A 115 -2.00 0.50 10.11
N THR A 116 -1.43 1.51 9.44
CA THR A 116 -2.20 2.41 8.59
C THR A 116 -2.84 1.64 7.44
N ARG A 117 -2.07 0.77 6.81
CA ARG A 117 -2.56 -0.07 5.70
C ARG A 117 -3.67 -1.01 6.16
N GLN A 118 -3.47 -1.67 7.30
CA GLN A 118 -4.46 -2.58 7.88
C GLN A 118 -5.74 -1.85 8.30
N ALA A 119 -5.61 -0.66 8.89
CA ALA A 119 -6.75 0.16 9.29
C ALA A 119 -7.56 0.61 8.08
N HIS A 120 -6.88 0.95 6.98
CA HIS A 120 -7.55 1.32 5.73
C HIS A 120 -8.35 0.13 5.17
N GLY A 121 -7.77 -1.07 5.18
CA GLY A 121 -8.48 -2.28 4.76
C GLY A 121 -9.68 -2.59 5.65
N ALA A 122 -9.51 -2.44 6.97
CA ALA A 122 -10.61 -2.68 7.93
C ALA A 122 -11.79 -1.73 7.73
N ARG A 123 -11.54 -0.50 7.29
CA ARG A 123 -12.60 0.47 6.99
C ARG A 123 -13.52 -0.03 5.86
N LEU A 124 -12.97 -0.70 4.88
CA LEU A 124 -13.76 -1.28 3.79
C LEU A 124 -14.75 -2.33 4.33
N TRP A 125 -14.30 -3.19 5.24
CA TRP A 125 -15.16 -4.19 5.88
C TRP A 125 -16.28 -3.54 6.68
N ASN A 126 -15.96 -2.52 7.46
CA ASN A 126 -16.96 -1.81 8.25
C ASN A 126 -18.01 -1.13 7.36
N PHE A 127 -17.57 -0.57 6.24
CA PHE A 127 -18.48 0.04 5.28
C PHE A 127 -19.43 -1.00 4.64
N MET A 128 -18.88 -2.18 4.31
CA MET A 128 -19.70 -3.25 3.71
C MET A 128 -20.70 -3.84 4.70
N ALA A 129 -20.40 -3.81 6.01
CA ALA A 129 -21.24 -4.37 7.04
C ALA A 129 -22.35 -3.40 7.53
N SER A 130 -22.24 -2.11 7.17
CA SER A 130 -23.22 -1.09 7.58
C SER A 130 -24.32 -0.91 6.55
#